data_f42c21e2234a0d423e392268243f12ee
#
_entry.id   f42c21e2234a0d423e392268243f12ee
#
_cell.length_a   1.000
_cell.length_b   1.000
_cell.length_c   1.000
_cell.angle_alpha   90.00
_cell.angle_beta   90.00
_cell.angle_gamma   90.00
#
_symmetry.space_group_name_H-M   'P 1'
#
loop_
_entity.id
_entity.type
_entity.pdbx_description
1 polymer ?
#
loop_
_entity_poly.entity_id
_entity_poly.type
_entity_poly.pdbx_seq_one_letter_code
_entity_poly.pdbx_strand_id
1 'polypeptide(L)'
;MRTALIGMGGNLASWAGTPDATLAAAGLRLESLGRVVCRSSLYSTAPVGFAEQPRFVNAVIALETKLGPRELLDELLAIEQEFGRDRTAGIANGPRTLDLDILLLEEFEINEAELTIPHPRLAERAFVLVPLNEVAPEALDPGSGKTVSQLLHSLRQKGESETDAVLPIQSDSWRAGACRGDLYHAADLRTEPCDGQNPGHGRG
;
A
#
# COMPACT_ATOMS: atom_id res chain seq x y z
N MET A 1 13.06 -3.02 -13.67
CA MET A 1 12.08 -3.46 -12.65
C MET A 1 12.11 -2.38 -11.59
N ARG A 2 11.01 -2.09 -10.98
CA ARG A 2 10.85 -1.07 -9.92
C ARG A 2 10.13 -1.68 -8.71
N THR A 3 10.37 -1.11 -7.55
CA THR A 3 9.76 -1.58 -6.31
C THR A 3 8.48 -0.80 -6.02
N ALA A 4 7.37 -1.53 -5.89
CA ALA A 4 6.09 -1.02 -5.41
C ALA A 4 5.89 -1.47 -3.95
N LEU A 5 5.54 -0.54 -3.08
CA LEU A 5 5.14 -0.83 -1.70
C LEU A 5 3.60 -0.82 -1.65
N ILE A 6 3.03 -2.01 -1.47
CA ILE A 6 1.58 -2.24 -1.55
C ILE A 6 1.03 -2.44 -0.14
N GLY A 7 0.12 -1.55 0.27
CA GLY A 7 -0.70 -1.73 1.46
C GLY A 7 -1.81 -2.73 1.19
N MET A 8 -2.06 -3.60 2.15
CA MET A 8 -3.13 -4.60 2.10
C MET A 8 -3.98 -4.50 3.35
N GLY A 9 -5.30 -4.57 3.19
CA GLY A 9 -6.22 -4.51 4.32
C GLY A 9 -7.54 -5.23 4.06
N GLY A 10 -8.18 -5.73 5.11
CA GLY A 10 -9.51 -6.31 5.02
C GLY A 10 -10.07 -6.66 6.40
N ASN A 11 -11.41 -6.71 6.53
CA ASN A 11 -12.06 -7.06 7.78
C ASN A 11 -13.30 -7.97 7.59
N LEU A 12 -13.60 -8.34 6.35
CA LEU A 12 -14.61 -9.33 6.02
C LEU A 12 -13.95 -10.61 5.48
N ALA A 13 -14.59 -11.73 5.70
CA ALA A 13 -14.20 -12.98 5.06
C ALA A 13 -14.46 -12.93 3.55
N SER A 14 -13.61 -13.59 2.77
CA SER A 14 -13.78 -13.83 1.35
C SER A 14 -13.99 -15.33 1.07
N TRP A 15 -13.98 -15.71 -0.21
CA TRP A 15 -13.93 -17.13 -0.59
C TRP A 15 -12.66 -17.84 -0.09
N ALA A 16 -11.58 -17.10 0.17
CA ALA A 16 -10.32 -17.64 0.70
C ALA A 16 -10.35 -17.88 2.23
N GLY A 17 -11.40 -17.44 2.93
CA GLY A 17 -11.58 -17.62 4.37
C GLY A 17 -11.56 -16.31 5.16
N THR A 18 -10.96 -16.36 6.35
CA THR A 18 -10.81 -15.22 7.27
C THR A 18 -9.96 -14.09 6.64
N PRO A 19 -10.01 -12.85 7.19
CA PRO A 19 -9.23 -11.73 6.63
C PRO A 19 -7.73 -12.03 6.48
N ASP A 20 -7.10 -12.70 7.43
CA ASP A 20 -5.70 -13.09 7.35
C ASP A 20 -5.43 -14.13 6.24
N ALA A 21 -6.33 -15.11 6.06
CA ALA A 21 -6.27 -16.06 4.95
C ALA A 21 -6.51 -15.37 3.60
N THR A 22 -7.41 -14.38 3.56
CA THR A 22 -7.65 -13.54 2.38
C THR A 22 -6.40 -12.76 1.98
N LEU A 23 -5.73 -12.08 2.94
CA LEU A 23 -4.49 -11.37 2.67
C LEU A 23 -3.37 -12.32 2.20
N ALA A 24 -3.30 -13.53 2.78
CA ALA A 24 -2.33 -14.54 2.36
C ALA A 24 -2.54 -14.97 0.90
N ALA A 25 -3.78 -15.28 0.52
CA ALA A 25 -4.14 -15.66 -0.84
C ALA A 25 -3.92 -14.50 -1.84
N ALA A 26 -4.27 -13.28 -1.46
CA ALA A 26 -4.01 -12.07 -2.26
C ALA A 26 -2.51 -11.82 -2.43
N GLY A 27 -1.69 -12.05 -1.38
CA GLY A 27 -0.24 -11.97 -1.46
C GLY A 27 0.38 -12.96 -2.46
N LEU A 28 -0.17 -14.17 -2.57
CA LEU A 28 0.21 -15.14 -3.61
C LEU A 28 -0.25 -14.68 -4.99
N ARG A 29 -1.44 -14.09 -5.09
CA ARG A 29 -1.97 -13.56 -6.36
C ARG A 29 -1.12 -12.40 -6.89
N LEU A 30 -0.55 -11.56 -6.02
CA LEU A 30 0.37 -10.49 -6.39
C LEU A 30 1.66 -11.02 -7.06
N GLU A 31 2.07 -12.26 -6.81
CA GLU A 31 3.25 -12.86 -7.46
C GLU A 31 3.08 -13.01 -9.00
N SER A 32 1.85 -12.96 -9.52
CA SER A 32 1.62 -12.90 -10.98
C SER A 32 1.95 -11.54 -11.60
N LEU A 33 2.01 -10.47 -10.79
CA LEU A 33 2.32 -9.11 -11.24
C LEU A 33 3.83 -8.79 -11.15
N GLY A 34 4.60 -9.67 -10.50
CA GLY A 34 6.01 -9.49 -10.30
C GLY A 34 6.57 -10.38 -9.20
N ARG A 35 7.70 -10.02 -8.64
CA ARG A 35 8.35 -10.76 -7.55
C ARG A 35 8.05 -10.13 -6.20
N VAL A 36 7.31 -10.81 -5.34
CA VAL A 36 7.19 -10.41 -3.93
C VAL A 36 8.54 -10.64 -3.24
N VAL A 37 9.18 -9.56 -2.81
CA VAL A 37 10.52 -9.58 -2.22
C VAL A 37 10.50 -9.53 -0.71
N CYS A 38 9.43 -8.98 -0.14
CA CYS A 38 9.28 -8.82 1.29
C CYS A 38 7.80 -8.72 1.70
N ARG A 39 7.49 -9.19 2.91
CA ARG A 39 6.17 -9.08 3.54
C ARG A 39 6.33 -8.67 4.99
N SER A 40 5.55 -7.69 5.46
CA SER A 40 5.48 -7.34 6.88
C SER A 40 4.80 -8.44 7.69
N SER A 41 4.84 -8.31 9.01
CA SER A 41 3.89 -8.98 9.92
C SER A 41 2.45 -8.55 9.62
N LEU A 42 1.48 -9.34 10.09
CA LEU A 42 0.06 -8.95 10.09
C LEU A 42 -0.24 -8.12 11.33
N TYR A 43 -1.12 -7.14 11.17
CA TYR A 43 -1.57 -6.25 12.24
C TYR A 43 -3.08 -6.18 12.33
N SER A 44 -3.61 -6.35 13.54
CA SER A 44 -5.02 -6.08 13.85
C SER A 44 -5.18 -4.62 14.25
N THR A 45 -6.10 -3.90 13.61
CA THR A 45 -6.30 -2.46 13.85
C THR A 45 -7.77 -2.11 14.05
N ALA A 46 -8.04 -1.10 14.86
CA ALA A 46 -9.39 -0.56 15.00
C ALA A 46 -9.83 0.13 13.69
N PRO A 47 -11.13 0.07 13.35
CA PRO A 47 -11.68 0.80 12.23
C PRO A 47 -11.49 2.31 12.39
N VAL A 48 -11.20 3.01 11.29
CA VAL A 48 -11.12 4.48 11.25
C VAL A 48 -12.34 5.02 10.49
N GLY A 49 -13.08 5.91 11.10
CA GLY A 49 -14.30 6.51 10.54
C GLY A 49 -15.55 5.75 10.95
N PHE A 50 -15.99 4.75 10.21
CA PHE A 50 -17.15 3.92 10.57
C PHE A 50 -16.75 2.90 11.64
N ALA A 51 -17.15 3.11 12.90
CA ALA A 51 -16.70 2.32 14.05
C ALA A 51 -17.42 0.98 14.22
N GLU A 52 -18.69 0.86 13.76
CA GLU A 52 -19.50 -0.35 13.91
C GLU A 52 -19.18 -1.42 12.86
N GLN A 53 -17.93 -1.88 12.86
CA GLN A 53 -17.46 -2.94 11.96
C GLN A 53 -16.31 -3.73 12.63
N PRO A 54 -16.01 -4.95 12.15
CA PRO A 54 -14.90 -5.73 12.67
C PRO A 54 -13.56 -5.00 12.55
N ARG A 55 -12.60 -5.38 13.39
CA ARG A 55 -11.22 -4.92 13.28
C ARG A 55 -10.64 -5.34 11.93
N PHE A 56 -9.79 -4.50 11.37
CA PHE A 56 -9.05 -4.80 10.15
C PHE A 56 -7.82 -5.66 10.44
N VAL A 57 -7.46 -6.46 9.46
CA VAL A 57 -6.12 -7.07 9.34
C VAL A 57 -5.39 -6.30 8.25
N ASN A 58 -4.19 -5.79 8.55
CA ASN A 58 -3.37 -5.01 7.64
C ASN A 58 -1.97 -5.58 7.51
N ALA A 59 -1.37 -5.40 6.34
CA ALA A 59 0.02 -5.75 6.04
C ALA A 59 0.57 -4.85 4.92
N VAL A 60 1.86 -4.93 4.69
CA VAL A 60 2.54 -4.33 3.53
C VAL A 60 3.38 -5.38 2.82
N ILE A 61 3.38 -5.33 1.49
CA ILE A 61 4.22 -6.15 0.61
C ILE A 61 5.10 -5.23 -0.23
N ALA A 62 6.38 -5.60 -0.39
CA ALA A 62 7.25 -5.06 -1.42
C ALA A 62 7.20 -5.96 -2.65
N LEU A 63 6.81 -5.39 -3.79
CA LEU A 63 6.65 -6.06 -5.07
C LEU A 63 7.59 -5.45 -6.09
N GLU A 64 8.54 -6.22 -6.62
CA GLU A 64 9.30 -5.83 -7.81
C GLU A 64 8.49 -6.15 -9.06
N THR A 65 8.16 -5.12 -9.85
CA THR A 65 7.31 -5.25 -11.04
C THR A 65 7.89 -4.50 -12.24
N LYS A 66 7.41 -4.83 -13.43
CA LYS A 66 7.64 -4.09 -14.68
C LYS A 66 6.44 -3.21 -15.05
N LEU A 67 5.30 -3.41 -14.38
CA LEU A 67 4.07 -2.68 -14.67
C LEU A 67 4.26 -1.18 -14.40
N GLY A 68 3.65 -0.37 -15.24
CA GLY A 68 3.51 1.07 -15.01
C GLY A 68 2.49 1.36 -13.91
N PRO A 69 2.44 2.60 -13.39
CA PRO A 69 1.56 2.95 -12.29
C PRO A 69 0.07 2.65 -12.55
N ARG A 70 -0.42 2.97 -13.74
CA ARG A 70 -1.82 2.72 -14.14
C ARG A 70 -2.10 1.24 -14.30
N GLU A 71 -1.23 0.51 -15.01
CA GLU A 71 -1.36 -0.94 -15.18
C GLU A 71 -1.37 -1.65 -13.82
N LEU A 72 -0.50 -1.22 -12.90
CA LEU A 72 -0.46 -1.78 -11.54
C LEU A 72 -1.77 -1.51 -10.80
N LEU A 73 -2.30 -0.27 -10.87
CA LEU A 73 -3.58 0.06 -10.25
C LEU A 73 -4.72 -0.82 -10.80
N ASP A 74 -4.81 -0.97 -12.11
CA ASP A 74 -5.86 -1.75 -12.77
C ASP A 74 -5.81 -3.23 -12.33
N GLU A 75 -4.62 -3.81 -12.25
CA GLU A 75 -4.41 -5.17 -11.76
C GLU A 75 -4.76 -5.33 -10.27
N LEU A 76 -4.40 -4.35 -9.42
CA LEU A 76 -4.78 -4.38 -8.00
C LEU A 76 -6.29 -4.32 -7.84
N LEU A 77 -6.98 -3.47 -8.60
CA LEU A 77 -8.44 -3.38 -8.60
C LEU A 77 -9.11 -4.68 -9.08
N ALA A 78 -8.52 -5.34 -10.09
CA ALA A 78 -9.00 -6.63 -10.55
C ALA A 78 -8.84 -7.73 -9.47
N ILE A 79 -7.72 -7.73 -8.75
CA ILE A 79 -7.50 -8.64 -7.62
C ILE A 79 -8.53 -8.37 -6.51
N GLU A 80 -8.79 -7.12 -6.14
CA GLU A 80 -9.84 -6.81 -5.14
C GLU A 80 -11.21 -7.38 -5.55
N GLN A 81 -11.59 -7.22 -6.81
CA GLN A 81 -12.85 -7.78 -7.34
C GLN A 81 -12.86 -9.31 -7.30
N GLU A 82 -11.75 -9.96 -7.65
CA GLU A 82 -11.58 -11.41 -7.53
C GLU A 82 -11.85 -11.91 -6.10
N PHE A 83 -11.44 -11.13 -5.09
CA PHE A 83 -11.68 -11.43 -3.67
C PHE A 83 -13.02 -10.92 -3.14
N GLY A 84 -13.94 -10.51 -4.02
CA GLY A 84 -15.32 -10.17 -3.70
C GLY A 84 -15.52 -8.75 -3.17
N ARG A 85 -14.60 -7.82 -3.45
CA ARG A 85 -14.80 -6.41 -3.12
C ARG A 85 -15.85 -5.80 -4.05
N ASP A 86 -16.95 -5.32 -3.47
CA ASP A 86 -17.95 -4.52 -4.16
C ASP A 86 -17.77 -3.04 -3.81
N ARG A 87 -17.35 -2.24 -4.79
CA ARG A 87 -17.18 -0.78 -4.65
C ARG A 87 -18.48 -0.02 -4.86
N THR A 88 -19.51 -0.65 -5.42
CA THR A 88 -20.80 0.02 -5.76
C THR A 88 -21.74 0.07 -4.57
N ALA A 89 -21.68 -0.92 -3.68
CA ALA A 89 -22.52 -1.02 -2.49
C ALA A 89 -21.86 -0.44 -1.22
N GLY A 90 -20.62 0.07 -1.32
CA GLY A 90 -19.79 0.37 -0.17
C GLY A 90 -20.08 1.71 0.50
N ILE A 91 -20.11 1.69 1.84
CA ILE A 91 -20.02 2.88 2.68
C ILE A 91 -18.55 3.36 2.67
N ALA A 92 -18.31 4.65 2.58
CA ALA A 92 -16.96 5.20 2.69
C ALA A 92 -16.29 4.77 4.01
N ASN A 93 -15.08 4.19 3.93
CA ASN A 93 -14.37 3.53 5.04
C ASN A 93 -15.12 2.36 5.69
N GLY A 94 -16.10 1.78 4.98
CA GLY A 94 -16.88 0.63 5.43
C GLY A 94 -16.12 -0.70 5.40
N PRO A 95 -16.79 -1.79 5.82
CA PRO A 95 -16.21 -3.12 5.83
C PRO A 95 -15.94 -3.64 4.41
N ARG A 96 -14.85 -4.38 4.23
CA ARG A 96 -14.43 -4.93 2.93
C ARG A 96 -13.60 -6.19 3.06
N THR A 97 -13.68 -7.03 2.04
CA THR A 97 -12.93 -8.28 1.96
C THR A 97 -11.44 -8.05 1.74
N LEU A 98 -11.10 -7.16 0.81
CA LEU A 98 -9.72 -6.81 0.44
C LEU A 98 -9.64 -5.36 -0.03
N ASP A 99 -8.57 -4.69 0.37
CA ASP A 99 -8.16 -3.35 -0.05
C ASP A 99 -6.68 -3.39 -0.42
N LEU A 100 -6.31 -2.94 -1.61
CA LEU A 100 -4.95 -2.91 -2.10
C LEU A 100 -4.60 -1.49 -2.55
N ASP A 101 -3.68 -0.84 -1.84
CA ASP A 101 -3.26 0.53 -2.09
C ASP A 101 -1.79 0.58 -2.53
N ILE A 102 -1.47 1.33 -3.59
CA ILE A 102 -0.09 1.68 -3.92
C ILE A 102 0.36 2.78 -2.95
N LEU A 103 1.22 2.43 -1.99
CA LEU A 103 1.72 3.37 -0.99
C LEU A 103 2.83 4.25 -1.55
N LEU A 104 3.81 3.59 -2.15
CA LEU A 104 4.95 4.18 -2.83
C LEU A 104 5.28 3.34 -4.06
N LEU A 105 5.74 3.98 -5.11
CA LEU A 105 6.29 3.31 -6.29
C LEU A 105 7.57 4.01 -6.68
N GLU A 106 8.67 3.26 -6.74
CA GLU A 106 9.99 3.76 -7.07
C GLU A 106 9.98 4.54 -8.39
N GLU A 107 10.62 5.69 -8.42
CA GLU A 107 10.71 6.64 -9.54
C GLU A 107 9.42 7.40 -9.90
N PHE A 108 8.30 7.22 -9.14
CA PHE A 108 7.04 7.88 -9.51
C PHE A 108 6.50 8.80 -8.42
N GLU A 109 6.17 10.01 -8.87
CA GLU A 109 5.28 10.95 -8.19
C GLU A 109 4.11 11.26 -9.12
N ILE A 110 2.90 10.94 -8.72
CA ILE A 110 1.69 11.09 -9.54
C ILE A 110 0.62 11.78 -8.68
N ASN A 111 0.00 12.78 -9.26
CA ASN A 111 -1.14 13.48 -8.64
C ASN A 111 -2.27 13.64 -9.67
N GLU A 112 -3.01 12.55 -9.87
CA GLU A 112 -4.14 12.49 -10.80
C GLU A 112 -5.43 12.12 -10.03
N ALA A 113 -6.58 12.36 -10.64
CA ALA A 113 -7.89 12.16 -9.99
C ALA A 113 -8.10 10.74 -9.45
N GLU A 114 -7.57 9.73 -10.16
CA GLU A 114 -7.76 8.32 -9.83
C GLU A 114 -6.52 7.64 -9.26
N LEU A 115 -5.36 8.31 -9.32
CA LEU A 115 -4.08 7.77 -8.86
C LEU A 115 -3.19 8.86 -8.28
N THR A 116 -2.88 8.75 -7.00
CA THR A 116 -1.91 9.62 -6.34
C THR A 116 -0.83 8.76 -5.69
N ILE A 117 0.42 8.99 -6.07
CA ILE A 117 1.61 8.31 -5.54
C ILE A 117 2.62 9.40 -5.16
N PRO A 118 3.10 9.45 -3.93
CA PRO A 118 2.76 8.64 -2.74
C PRO A 118 1.28 8.68 -2.37
N HIS A 119 0.81 7.62 -1.70
CA HIS A 119 -0.57 7.58 -1.21
C HIS A 119 -0.86 8.81 -0.32
N PRO A 120 -1.93 9.61 -0.57
CA PRO A 120 -2.12 10.93 0.04
C PRO A 120 -2.14 10.94 1.57
N ARG A 121 -2.56 9.82 2.19
CA ARG A 121 -2.66 9.68 3.64
C ARG A 121 -1.58 8.78 4.24
N LEU A 122 -0.47 8.57 3.53
CA LEU A 122 0.63 7.71 3.96
C LEU A 122 1.15 8.13 5.35
N ALA A 123 1.44 9.42 5.52
CA ALA A 123 2.05 9.97 6.73
C ALA A 123 1.11 10.08 7.94
N GLU A 124 -0.20 9.85 7.75
CA GLU A 124 -1.24 10.07 8.76
C GLU A 124 -1.74 8.79 9.43
N ARG A 125 -1.42 7.61 8.84
CA ARG A 125 -2.05 6.34 9.20
C ARG A 125 -1.06 5.39 9.86
N ALA A 126 -1.22 5.17 11.16
CA ALA A 126 -0.38 4.23 11.91
C ALA A 126 -0.47 2.80 11.37
N PHE A 127 -1.67 2.35 10.97
CA PHE A 127 -1.90 1.01 10.42
C PHE A 127 -1.24 0.78 9.05
N VAL A 128 -0.79 1.86 8.37
CA VAL A 128 0.05 1.81 7.17
C VAL A 128 1.52 1.91 7.55
N LEU A 129 1.90 2.93 8.34
CA LEU A 129 3.30 3.21 8.65
C LEU A 129 3.97 2.12 9.49
N VAL A 130 3.25 1.45 10.40
CA VAL A 130 3.83 0.39 11.22
C VAL A 130 4.29 -0.80 10.37
N PRO A 131 3.43 -1.45 9.55
CA PRO A 131 3.88 -2.53 8.67
C PRO A 131 4.82 -2.04 7.56
N LEU A 132 4.66 -0.81 7.05
CA LEU A 132 5.55 -0.25 6.04
C LEU A 132 6.98 -0.08 6.58
N ASN A 133 7.13 0.33 7.85
CA ASN A 133 8.43 0.48 8.51
C ASN A 133 9.16 -0.85 8.69
N GLU A 134 8.47 -1.98 8.77
CA GLU A 134 9.13 -3.31 8.76
C GLU A 134 9.73 -3.63 7.38
N VAL A 135 9.04 -3.21 6.32
CA VAL A 135 9.39 -3.56 4.94
C VAL A 135 10.42 -2.61 4.35
N ALA A 136 10.25 -1.31 4.56
CA ALA A 136 11.05 -0.27 3.91
C ALA A 136 11.23 0.96 4.83
N PRO A 137 11.98 0.84 5.97
CA PRO A 137 12.16 1.93 6.92
C PRO A 137 12.83 3.17 6.31
N GLU A 138 13.73 2.96 5.35
CA GLU A 138 14.50 4.02 4.68
C GLU A 138 13.83 4.55 3.40
N ALA A 139 12.68 4.00 2.99
CA ALA A 139 11.95 4.54 1.86
C ALA A 139 11.56 5.99 2.12
N LEU A 140 11.82 6.85 1.13
CA LEU A 140 11.56 8.28 1.21
C LEU A 140 10.14 8.57 0.73
N ASP A 141 9.41 9.38 1.50
CA ASP A 141 8.23 10.07 1.03
C ASP A 141 8.70 11.38 0.34
N PRO A 142 8.62 11.48 -0.97
CA PRO A 142 9.13 12.64 -1.69
C PRO A 142 8.39 13.93 -1.30
N GLY A 143 7.11 13.84 -0.97
CA GLY A 143 6.31 15.00 -0.58
C GLY A 143 6.79 15.68 0.70
N SER A 144 7.28 14.92 1.69
CA SER A 144 7.79 15.47 2.94
C SER A 144 9.32 15.45 3.06
N GLY A 145 10.03 14.72 2.19
CA GLY A 145 11.48 14.48 2.28
C GLY A 145 11.88 13.63 3.48
N LYS A 146 10.93 12.93 4.14
CA LYS A 146 11.20 12.11 5.32
C LYS A 146 11.19 10.62 4.96
N THR A 147 12.01 9.84 5.67
CA THR A 147 11.92 8.39 5.59
C THR A 147 10.66 7.87 6.30
N VAL A 148 10.20 6.67 5.95
CA VAL A 148 9.09 5.99 6.62
C VAL A 148 9.35 5.91 8.13
N SER A 149 10.58 5.61 8.54
CA SER A 149 10.99 5.59 9.96
C SER A 149 10.79 6.94 10.64
N GLN A 150 11.16 8.04 9.98
CA GLN A 150 10.98 9.40 10.50
C GLN A 150 9.49 9.79 10.54
N LEU A 151 8.70 9.37 9.55
CA LEU A 151 7.24 9.59 9.53
C LEU A 151 6.57 8.88 10.70
N LEU A 152 6.89 7.60 10.91
CA LEU A 152 6.36 6.81 12.03
C LEU A 152 6.75 7.42 13.37
N HIS A 153 8.01 7.85 13.53
CA HIS A 153 8.46 8.52 14.75
C HIS A 153 7.67 9.83 14.99
N SER A 154 7.48 10.64 13.93
CA SER A 154 6.72 11.89 14.01
C SER A 154 5.23 11.65 14.38
N LEU A 155 4.64 10.56 13.86
CA LEU A 155 3.25 10.18 14.17
C LEU A 155 3.10 9.76 15.63
N ARG A 156 4.05 8.95 16.16
CA ARG A 156 4.08 8.54 17.57
C ARG A 156 4.17 9.72 18.53
N GLN A 157 4.91 10.75 18.17
CA GLN A 157 5.01 11.97 19.01
C GLN A 157 3.72 12.80 19.04
N LYS A 158 2.85 12.69 18.01
CA LYS A 158 1.59 13.45 17.94
C LYS A 158 0.44 12.82 18.73
N GLY A 159 0.48 11.53 18.99
CA GLY A 159 -0.55 10.82 19.75
C GLY A 159 -0.24 9.33 19.85
N GLU A 160 0.11 8.87 21.04
CA GLU A 160 0.44 7.46 21.30
C GLU A 160 -0.73 6.52 21.01
N SER A 161 -1.97 7.00 21.14
CA SER A 161 -3.19 6.19 21.05
C SER A 161 -3.43 5.48 19.70
N GLU A 162 -3.00 6.05 18.57
CA GLU A 162 -3.24 5.42 17.26
C GLU A 162 -2.22 4.32 16.94
N THR A 163 -0.97 4.49 17.36
CA THR A 163 0.08 3.46 17.15
C THR A 163 -0.08 2.28 18.08
N ASP A 164 -0.57 2.49 19.29
CA ASP A 164 -0.83 1.43 20.27
C ASP A 164 -2.03 0.55 19.89
N ALA A 165 -2.92 1.07 19.06
CA ALA A 165 -4.05 0.31 18.53
C ALA A 165 -3.68 -0.63 17.36
N VAL A 166 -2.42 -0.62 16.90
CA VAL A 166 -1.87 -1.48 15.83
C VAL A 166 -1.20 -2.68 16.48
N LEU A 167 -1.92 -3.79 16.60
CA LEU A 167 -1.49 -4.98 17.35
C LEU A 167 -1.01 -6.07 16.40
N PRO A 168 0.22 -6.58 16.56
CA PRO A 168 0.69 -7.70 15.76
C PRO A 168 -0.16 -8.95 16.04
N ILE A 169 -0.46 -9.72 15.01
CA ILE A 169 -1.18 -11.00 15.12
C ILE A 169 -0.41 -12.11 14.42
N GLN A 170 -0.59 -13.33 14.95
CA GLN A 170 -0.05 -14.54 14.33
C GLN A 170 -1.10 -15.16 13.42
N SER A 171 -0.65 -15.73 12.31
CA SER A 171 -1.48 -16.48 11.37
C SER A 171 -0.66 -17.61 10.75
N ASP A 172 -1.24 -18.79 10.68
CA ASP A 172 -0.60 -19.95 10.02
C ASP A 172 -0.58 -19.76 8.48
N SER A 173 -1.49 -18.96 7.96
CA SER A 173 -1.62 -18.68 6.53
C SER A 173 -0.63 -17.63 6.02
N TRP A 174 -0.12 -16.77 6.92
CA TRP A 174 0.77 -15.65 6.58
C TRP A 174 2.14 -15.83 7.20
N ARG A 175 3.17 -15.76 6.39
CA ARG A 175 4.56 -15.72 6.88
C ARG A 175 5.19 -14.40 6.46
N ALA A 176 5.58 -13.60 7.45
CA ALA A 176 6.44 -12.46 7.22
C ALA A 176 7.76 -12.94 6.62
N GLY A 177 8.22 -12.32 5.56
CA GLY A 177 9.50 -12.62 4.93
C GLY A 177 10.53 -11.57 5.34
N ALA A 178 11.74 -12.00 5.69
CA ALA A 178 12.82 -11.08 6.03
C ALA A 178 13.11 -10.15 4.84
N CYS A 179 13.00 -8.84 5.10
CA CYS A 179 13.39 -7.82 4.15
C CYS A 179 14.91 -7.74 4.09
N ARG A 180 15.50 -7.72 2.90
CA ARG A 180 16.90 -7.32 2.73
C ARG A 180 16.94 -5.79 2.86
N GLY A 181 17.81 -5.26 3.72
CA GLY A 181 17.84 -3.85 4.13
C GLY A 181 17.98 -2.81 3.02
N ASP A 182 18.19 -3.22 1.77
CA ASP A 182 18.51 -2.34 0.65
C ASP A 182 17.41 -2.27 -0.42
N LEU A 183 16.14 -2.57 -0.06
CA LEU A 183 15.05 -2.72 -1.03
C LEU A 183 14.57 -1.41 -1.67
N TYR A 184 14.87 -0.26 -1.09
CA TYR A 184 14.39 1.03 -1.60
C TYR A 184 15.50 2.07 -1.51
N HIS A 185 16.19 2.33 -2.62
CA HIS A 185 17.20 3.39 -2.70
C HIS A 185 16.55 4.70 -3.15
N ALA A 186 16.60 5.71 -2.28
CA ALA A 186 16.15 7.08 -2.57
C ALA A 186 17.01 7.82 -3.61
N ALA A 187 18.02 7.18 -4.21
CA ALA A 187 19.10 7.85 -4.92
C ALA A 187 18.78 8.27 -6.37
N ASP A 188 17.64 7.89 -6.95
CA ASP A 188 17.31 8.20 -8.34
C ASP A 188 15.89 8.76 -8.55
N LEU A 189 15.52 9.79 -7.80
CA LEU A 189 14.35 10.60 -8.16
C LEU A 189 14.70 11.45 -9.39
N ARG A 190 14.45 10.93 -10.58
CA ARG A 190 14.45 11.73 -11.80
C ARG A 190 13.09 12.42 -11.91
N THR A 191 13.09 13.71 -11.63
CA THR A 191 12.01 14.59 -12.05
C THR A 191 12.11 14.75 -13.56
N GLU A 192 11.37 13.96 -14.33
CA GLU A 192 11.16 14.29 -15.73
C GLU A 192 10.04 15.34 -15.80
N PRO A 193 10.33 16.53 -16.40
CA PRO A 193 9.27 17.49 -16.67
C PRO A 193 8.35 16.90 -17.74
N CYS A 194 7.05 17.00 -17.51
CA CYS A 194 6.03 16.72 -18.55
C CYS A 194 6.17 17.75 -19.67
N ASP A 195 7.02 17.46 -20.63
CA ASP A 195 7.10 18.25 -21.86
C ASP A 195 5.88 17.97 -22.75
N GLY A 196 4.84 18.75 -22.50
CA GLY A 196 3.71 18.91 -23.41
C GLY A 196 4.15 19.71 -24.65
N GLN A 197 4.86 19.10 -25.58
CA GLN A 197 5.06 19.68 -26.89
C GLN A 197 3.99 19.19 -27.85
N ASN A 198 2.99 20.04 -27.99
CA ASN A 198 2.01 20.01 -29.07
C ASN A 198 2.71 20.51 -30.37
N PRO A 199 2.85 19.71 -31.43
CA PRO A 199 3.33 20.22 -32.70
C PRO A 199 2.22 21.00 -33.39
N GLY A 200 2.26 22.33 -33.26
CA GLY A 200 1.39 23.25 -33.96
C GLY A 200 1.50 23.09 -35.47
N HIS A 201 0.37 22.99 -36.09
CA HIS A 201 0.15 23.12 -37.52
C HIS A 201 0.63 24.50 -37.99
N GLY A 202 1.68 24.54 -38.79
CA GLY A 202 2.06 25.65 -39.61
C GLY A 202 1.56 25.41 -41.03
N ARG A 203 0.52 26.15 -41.43
CA ARG A 203 0.20 26.36 -42.82
C ARG A 203 1.06 27.50 -43.35
N GLY A 204 1.57 27.34 -44.54
CA GLY A 204 2.18 28.33 -45.37
C GLY A 204 2.57 27.73 -46.72
#